data_056dc2191944e33bbcc88e414b446540
#
_entry.id   056dc2191944e33bbcc88e414b446540
#
_cell.length_a   1.000
_cell.length_b   1.000
_cell.length_c   1.000
_cell.angle_alpha   90.00
_cell.angle_beta   90.00
_cell.angle_gamma   90.00
#
_symmetry.space_group_name_H-M   'P 1'
#
loop_
_entity.id
_entity.type
_entity.pdbx_description
1 polymer ?
#
loop_
_entity_poly.entity_id
_entity_poly.type
_entity_poly.pdbx_seq_one_letter_code
_entity_poly.pdbx_strand_id
1 'polypeptide(L)'
;TLQTLFMVCAVVLSIYFITDQLGWSFSEFLVSDELNQYSSIFKTDSILARDHFLKSFFGGMFVTICMTGLDQDMMQKNLTCKSLKDAQKNMLWFSVVLTLVTFLFLLLGALLFIYAERFGIALPLMDGQPKTDLLFPEIALNSGLGLTLASVFILGLIAAAYSSADSALTSLTTSFCVDILDLNKYSDADKKRIRKQTHIGMSVLLILVIIAFKH
;
A
#
# COMPACT_ATOMS: atom_id res chain seq x y z
N THR A 1 5.93 -12.26 0.10
CA THR A 1 7.25 -11.89 -0.41
C THR A 1 8.07 -11.17 0.66
N LEU A 2 9.38 -10.99 0.44
CA LEU A 2 10.28 -10.33 1.40
C LEU A 2 9.81 -8.89 1.75
N GLN A 3 9.34 -8.17 0.77
CA GLN A 3 8.74 -6.83 0.91
C GLN A 3 7.59 -6.82 1.93
N THR A 4 6.61 -7.72 1.76
CA THR A 4 5.46 -7.81 2.66
C THR A 4 5.90 -8.14 4.09
N LEU A 5 6.91 -9.00 4.22
CA LEU A 5 7.49 -9.33 5.53
C LEU A 5 8.08 -8.09 6.20
N PHE A 6 8.91 -7.31 5.52
CA PHE A 6 9.48 -6.06 6.07
C PHE A 6 8.40 -5.05 6.44
N MET A 7 7.39 -4.86 5.58
CA MET A 7 6.30 -3.93 5.87
C MET A 7 5.49 -4.35 7.09
N VAL A 8 5.11 -5.63 7.18
CA VAL A 8 4.36 -6.14 8.35
C VAL A 8 5.23 -6.11 9.60
N CYS A 9 6.52 -6.46 9.51
CA CYS A 9 7.45 -6.33 10.63
C CYS A 9 7.57 -4.87 11.11
N ALA A 10 7.66 -3.91 10.19
CA ALA A 10 7.70 -2.48 10.55
C ALA A 10 6.44 -2.06 11.32
N VAL A 11 5.26 -2.48 10.86
CA VAL A 11 3.98 -2.20 11.54
C VAL A 11 3.95 -2.82 12.94
N VAL A 12 4.29 -4.09 13.08
CA VAL A 12 4.26 -4.80 14.37
C VAL A 12 5.28 -4.19 15.34
N LEU A 13 6.50 -3.90 14.87
CA LEU A 13 7.52 -3.23 15.69
C LEU A 13 7.08 -1.82 16.09
N SER A 14 6.44 -1.07 15.20
CA SER A 14 5.93 0.26 15.54
C SER A 14 4.87 0.19 16.62
N ILE A 15 3.90 -0.72 16.50
CA ILE A 15 2.88 -0.92 17.52
C ILE A 15 3.55 -1.28 18.86
N TYR A 16 4.48 -2.22 18.85
CA TYR A 16 5.19 -2.64 20.06
C TYR A 16 5.95 -1.49 20.74
N PHE A 17 6.81 -0.77 20.00
CA PHE A 17 7.60 0.31 20.57
C PHE A 17 6.76 1.50 21.02
N ILE A 18 5.71 1.85 20.28
CA ILE A 18 4.85 2.96 20.64
C ILE A 18 4.02 2.62 21.89
N THR A 19 3.45 1.40 21.98
CA THR A 19 2.70 0.98 23.17
C THR A 19 3.60 0.88 24.40
N ASP A 20 4.84 0.42 24.24
CA ASP A 20 5.84 0.37 25.31
C ASP A 20 6.18 1.79 25.84
N GLN A 21 6.41 2.75 24.95
CA GLN A 21 6.66 4.15 25.34
C GLN A 21 5.43 4.84 25.96
N LEU A 22 4.22 4.45 25.57
CA LEU A 22 2.99 4.94 26.20
C LEU A 22 2.73 4.29 27.56
N GLY A 23 3.48 3.23 27.91
CA GLY A 23 3.28 2.44 29.12
C GLY A 23 2.02 1.56 29.04
N TRP A 24 1.58 1.22 27.86
CA TRP A 24 0.39 0.39 27.63
C TRP A 24 0.76 -1.02 27.20
N SER A 25 0.00 -1.99 27.68
CA SER A 25 -0.06 -3.29 27.03
C SER A 25 -0.92 -3.21 25.76
N PHE A 26 -0.73 -4.12 24.83
CA PHE A 26 -1.55 -4.16 23.60
C PHE A 26 -3.04 -4.33 23.91
N SER A 27 -3.38 -5.07 24.96
CA SER A 27 -4.77 -5.24 25.40
C SER A 27 -5.35 -3.94 25.97
N GLU A 28 -4.60 -3.17 26.74
CA GLU A 28 -5.02 -1.86 27.25
C GLU A 28 -5.24 -0.86 26.11
N PHE A 29 -4.35 -0.86 25.10
CA PHE A 29 -4.55 -0.04 23.90
C PHE A 29 -5.88 -0.37 23.20
N LEU A 30 -6.20 -1.67 23.00
CA LEU A 30 -7.44 -2.06 22.31
C LEU A 30 -8.73 -1.67 23.04
N VAL A 31 -8.66 -1.41 24.33
CA VAL A 31 -9.81 -1.03 25.18
C VAL A 31 -9.77 0.45 25.57
N SER A 32 -8.74 1.19 25.12
CA SER A 32 -8.56 2.59 25.48
C SER A 32 -9.66 3.50 24.94
N ASP A 33 -10.03 4.52 25.71
CA ASP A 33 -10.99 5.53 25.28
C ASP A 33 -10.43 6.38 24.11
N GLU A 34 -9.11 6.52 24.05
CA GLU A 34 -8.42 7.21 22.96
C GLU A 34 -8.65 6.47 21.62
N LEU A 35 -8.54 5.14 21.60
CA LEU A 35 -8.83 4.36 20.40
C LEU A 35 -10.30 4.48 19.97
N ASN A 36 -11.22 4.58 20.91
CA ASN A 36 -12.66 4.71 20.62
C ASN A 36 -12.96 5.94 19.76
N GLN A 37 -12.18 7.03 19.88
CA GLN A 37 -12.35 8.23 19.06
C GLN A 37 -12.05 7.97 17.58
N TYR A 38 -11.18 7.00 17.28
CA TYR A 38 -10.79 6.61 15.92
C TYR A 38 -11.54 5.39 15.39
N SER A 39 -12.35 4.73 16.22
CA SER A 39 -13.02 3.45 15.88
C SER A 39 -14.43 3.61 15.30
N SER A 40 -14.91 4.84 15.07
CA SER A 40 -16.24 5.09 14.53
C SER A 40 -16.34 4.70 13.05
N ILE A 41 -16.85 3.48 12.78
CA ILE A 41 -16.98 2.93 11.42
C ILE A 41 -18.33 3.31 10.79
N PHE A 42 -19.40 3.27 11.58
CA PHE A 42 -20.77 3.48 11.09
C PHE A 42 -21.22 4.93 11.26
N LYS A 43 -20.64 5.83 10.46
CA LYS A 43 -21.06 7.23 10.41
C LYS A 43 -22.29 7.37 9.53
N THR A 44 -23.45 7.57 10.14
CA THR A 44 -24.76 7.65 9.47
C THR A 44 -25.48 8.98 9.67
N ASP A 45 -24.82 9.96 10.31
CA ASP A 45 -25.43 11.23 10.74
C ASP A 45 -25.96 12.07 9.58
N SER A 46 -25.27 12.11 8.47
CA SER A 46 -25.70 12.84 7.27
C SER A 46 -25.29 12.12 5.99
N ILE A 47 -26.27 11.87 5.13
CA ILE A 47 -26.04 11.28 3.80
C ILE A 47 -25.18 12.19 2.92
N LEU A 48 -25.14 13.50 3.19
CA LEU A 48 -24.30 14.44 2.46
C LEU A 48 -22.86 14.45 2.94
N ALA A 49 -22.59 13.95 4.14
CA ALA A 49 -21.22 13.86 4.66
C ALA A 49 -20.33 13.03 3.73
N ARG A 50 -19.06 13.47 3.59
CA ARG A 50 -18.08 12.79 2.73
C ARG A 50 -17.75 11.38 3.24
N ASP A 51 -17.74 11.22 4.54
CA ASP A 51 -17.37 10.01 5.29
C ASP A 51 -18.58 9.15 5.70
N HIS A 52 -19.75 9.37 5.08
CA HIS A 52 -20.93 8.55 5.33
C HIS A 52 -20.68 7.08 4.97
N PHE A 53 -21.04 6.15 5.88
CA PHE A 53 -20.75 4.72 5.76
C PHE A 53 -21.10 4.12 4.38
N LEU A 54 -22.31 4.37 3.87
CA LEU A 54 -22.73 3.83 2.56
C LEU A 54 -21.87 4.33 1.40
N LYS A 55 -21.44 5.60 1.42
CA LYS A 55 -20.56 6.13 0.37
C LYS A 55 -19.19 5.44 0.41
N SER A 56 -18.63 5.31 1.60
CA SER A 56 -17.34 4.63 1.80
C SER A 56 -17.43 3.15 1.41
N PHE A 57 -18.52 2.47 1.78
CA PHE A 57 -18.72 1.07 1.46
C PHE A 57 -18.86 0.84 -0.05
N PHE A 58 -19.80 1.52 -0.71
CA PHE A 58 -20.01 1.36 -2.15
C PHE A 58 -18.80 1.88 -2.95
N GLY A 59 -18.21 3.01 -2.54
CA GLY A 59 -17.00 3.52 -3.16
C GLY A 59 -15.85 2.51 -3.10
N GLY A 60 -15.57 1.96 -1.93
CA GLY A 60 -14.56 0.92 -1.74
C GLY A 60 -14.86 -0.35 -2.54
N MET A 61 -16.13 -0.78 -2.57
CA MET A 61 -16.56 -1.94 -3.37
C MET A 61 -16.26 -1.74 -4.87
N PHE A 62 -16.64 -0.60 -5.46
CA PHE A 62 -16.38 -0.31 -6.87
C PHE A 62 -14.90 -0.17 -7.17
N VAL A 63 -14.13 0.49 -6.29
CA VAL A 63 -12.66 0.57 -6.42
C VAL A 63 -12.05 -0.83 -6.42
N THR A 64 -12.46 -1.70 -5.51
CA THR A 64 -11.95 -3.09 -5.44
C THR A 64 -12.28 -3.88 -6.69
N ILE A 65 -13.50 -3.78 -7.23
CA ILE A 65 -13.91 -4.42 -8.48
C ILE A 65 -13.03 -3.94 -9.65
N CYS A 66 -12.81 -2.63 -9.76
CA CYS A 66 -11.96 -2.06 -10.81
C CYS A 66 -10.51 -2.50 -10.67
N MET A 67 -9.92 -2.41 -9.48
CA MET A 67 -8.53 -2.82 -9.24
C MET A 67 -8.32 -4.32 -9.47
N THR A 68 -9.30 -5.15 -9.14
CA THR A 68 -9.15 -6.60 -9.28
C THR A 68 -9.43 -7.09 -10.70
N GLY A 69 -10.38 -6.46 -11.39
CA GLY A 69 -10.87 -6.91 -12.70
C GLY A 69 -10.30 -6.16 -13.89
N LEU A 70 -9.81 -4.93 -13.73
CA LEU A 70 -9.32 -4.08 -14.83
C LEU A 70 -7.82 -3.77 -14.72
N ASP A 71 -7.22 -3.95 -13.54
CA ASP A 71 -5.80 -3.74 -13.37
C ASP A 71 -4.98 -4.88 -13.98
N GLN A 72 -4.09 -4.53 -14.91
CA GLN A 72 -3.29 -5.49 -15.67
C GLN A 72 -2.34 -6.29 -14.76
N ASP A 73 -1.77 -5.68 -13.71
CA ASP A 73 -0.87 -6.36 -12.80
C ASP A 73 -1.58 -7.46 -12.00
N MET A 74 -2.77 -7.17 -11.48
CA MET A 74 -3.58 -8.15 -10.74
C MET A 74 -4.11 -9.25 -11.66
N MET A 75 -4.56 -8.89 -12.87
CA MET A 75 -5.06 -9.85 -13.85
C MET A 75 -3.97 -10.82 -14.33
N GLN A 76 -2.75 -10.35 -14.61
CA GLN A 76 -1.62 -11.22 -14.99
C GLN A 76 -1.33 -12.28 -13.93
N LYS A 77 -1.34 -11.91 -12.66
CA LYS A 77 -1.10 -12.83 -11.55
C LYS A 77 -2.17 -13.91 -11.47
N ASN A 78 -3.43 -13.54 -11.70
CA ASN A 78 -4.54 -14.49 -11.70
C ASN A 78 -4.53 -15.41 -12.93
N LEU A 79 -4.18 -14.89 -14.11
CA LEU A 79 -4.09 -15.67 -15.36
C LEU A 79 -2.94 -16.68 -15.34
N THR A 80 -1.94 -16.53 -14.49
CA THR A 80 -0.86 -17.52 -14.30
C THR A 80 -1.26 -18.73 -13.45
N CYS A 81 -2.44 -18.71 -12.82
CA CYS A 81 -2.95 -19.85 -12.07
C CYS A 81 -3.28 -21.02 -12.99
N LYS A 82 -3.07 -22.25 -12.51
CA LYS A 82 -3.28 -23.48 -13.31
C LYS A 82 -4.72 -23.73 -13.71
N SER A 83 -5.67 -23.27 -12.90
CA SER A 83 -7.11 -23.46 -13.15
C SER A 83 -7.90 -22.26 -12.60
N LEU A 84 -9.14 -22.09 -13.09
CA LEU A 84 -10.07 -21.10 -12.57
C LEU A 84 -10.30 -21.27 -11.05
N LYS A 85 -10.35 -22.52 -10.59
CA LYS A 85 -10.56 -22.84 -9.17
C LYS A 85 -9.38 -22.37 -8.30
N ASP A 86 -8.15 -22.49 -8.82
CA ASP A 86 -6.95 -22.01 -8.14
C ASP A 86 -6.90 -20.47 -8.13
N ALA A 87 -7.30 -19.82 -9.22
CA ALA A 87 -7.41 -18.37 -9.29
C ALA A 87 -8.45 -17.84 -8.28
N GLN A 88 -9.63 -18.44 -8.20
CA GLN A 88 -10.65 -18.07 -7.20
C GLN A 88 -10.16 -18.27 -5.77
N LYS A 89 -9.47 -19.39 -5.48
CA LYS A 89 -8.88 -19.65 -4.17
C LYS A 89 -7.80 -18.63 -3.82
N ASN A 90 -6.95 -18.27 -4.79
CA ASN A 90 -5.94 -17.24 -4.63
C ASN A 90 -6.58 -15.89 -4.26
N MET A 91 -7.62 -15.48 -4.96
CA MET A 91 -8.35 -14.23 -4.69
C MET A 91 -9.01 -14.22 -3.31
N LEU A 92 -9.60 -15.35 -2.89
CA LEU A 92 -10.20 -15.46 -1.57
C LEU A 92 -9.13 -15.28 -0.46
N TRP A 93 -8.02 -16.00 -0.55
CA TRP A 93 -6.93 -15.87 0.41
C TRP A 93 -6.30 -14.49 0.40
N PHE A 94 -6.12 -13.90 -0.78
CA PHE A 94 -5.65 -12.53 -0.91
C PHE A 94 -6.57 -11.55 -0.18
N SER A 95 -7.89 -11.68 -0.34
CA SER A 95 -8.86 -10.81 0.33
C SER A 95 -8.82 -10.95 1.86
N VAL A 96 -8.71 -12.17 2.38
CA VAL A 96 -8.57 -12.42 3.82
C VAL A 96 -7.30 -11.77 4.36
N VAL A 97 -6.15 -12.03 3.72
CA VAL A 97 -4.86 -11.48 4.16
C VAL A 97 -4.88 -9.95 4.06
N LEU A 98 -5.41 -9.39 2.96
CA LEU A 98 -5.54 -7.95 2.77
C LEU A 98 -6.36 -7.31 3.89
N THR A 99 -7.50 -7.92 4.28
CA THR A 99 -8.35 -7.42 5.38
C THR A 99 -7.59 -7.38 6.70
N LEU A 100 -6.87 -8.46 7.03
CA LEU A 100 -6.09 -8.53 8.26
C LEU A 100 -4.95 -7.49 8.29
N VAL A 101 -4.23 -7.35 7.17
CA VAL A 101 -3.14 -6.37 7.04
C VAL A 101 -3.69 -4.95 7.11
N THR A 102 -4.80 -4.67 6.44
CA THR A 102 -5.47 -3.35 6.50
C THR A 102 -5.87 -3.01 7.93
N PHE A 103 -6.42 -3.96 8.66
CA PHE A 103 -6.78 -3.77 10.08
C PHE A 103 -5.56 -3.41 10.94
N LEU A 104 -4.42 -4.08 10.74
CA LEU A 104 -3.17 -3.74 11.45
C LEU A 104 -2.69 -2.32 11.12
N PHE A 105 -2.77 -1.91 9.86
CA PHE A 105 -2.41 -0.54 9.46
C PHE A 105 -3.36 0.53 10.04
N LEU A 106 -4.66 0.22 10.15
CA LEU A 106 -5.62 1.12 10.80
C LEU A 106 -5.32 1.28 12.29
N LEU A 107 -5.02 0.18 12.98
CA LEU A 107 -4.59 0.23 14.39
C LEU A 107 -3.32 1.06 14.56
N LEU A 108 -2.32 0.83 13.71
CA LEU A 108 -1.11 1.64 13.70
C LEU A 108 -1.44 3.11 13.45
N GLY A 109 -2.30 3.41 12.47
CA GLY A 109 -2.72 4.79 12.17
C GLY A 109 -3.27 5.51 13.39
N ALA A 110 -4.24 4.90 14.09
CA ALA A 110 -4.79 5.45 15.32
C ALA A 110 -3.70 5.66 16.39
N LEU A 111 -2.84 4.66 16.58
CA LEU A 111 -1.76 4.72 17.57
C LEU A 111 -0.74 5.83 17.28
N LEU A 112 -0.43 6.08 16.01
CA LEU A 112 0.46 7.17 15.61
C LEU A 112 -0.11 8.55 15.94
N PHE A 113 -1.41 8.77 15.77
CA PHE A 113 -2.06 10.02 16.14
C PHE A 113 -2.09 10.19 17.66
N ILE A 114 -2.45 9.16 18.42
CA ILE A 114 -2.42 9.18 19.89
C ILE A 114 -1.00 9.49 20.41
N TYR A 115 -0.01 8.85 19.81
CA TYR A 115 1.41 9.09 20.16
C TYR A 115 1.84 10.52 19.87
N ALA A 116 1.51 11.02 18.68
CA ALA A 116 1.83 12.38 18.27
C ALA A 116 1.20 13.42 19.21
N GLU A 117 -0.06 13.24 19.59
CA GLU A 117 -0.78 14.11 20.52
C GLU A 117 -0.14 14.08 21.90
N ARG A 118 0.19 12.90 22.43
CA ARG A 118 0.73 12.72 23.77
C ARG A 118 2.15 13.27 23.92
N PHE A 119 2.97 13.17 22.88
CA PHE A 119 4.34 13.67 22.88
C PHE A 119 4.51 15.04 22.21
N GLY A 120 3.41 15.69 21.82
CA GLY A 120 3.43 17.03 21.22
C GLY A 120 4.13 17.07 19.84
N ILE A 121 4.11 15.97 19.10
CA ILE A 121 4.71 15.91 17.76
C ILE A 121 3.76 16.60 16.78
N ALA A 122 4.21 17.72 16.22
CA ALA A 122 3.43 18.44 15.22
C ALA A 122 3.30 17.62 13.92
N LEU A 123 2.13 17.66 13.29
CA LEU A 123 1.94 17.07 11.97
C LEU A 123 2.88 17.75 10.96
N PRO A 124 3.64 16.99 10.18
CA PRO A 124 4.48 17.54 9.13
C PRO A 124 3.67 18.39 8.15
N LEU A 125 4.19 19.57 7.81
CA LEU A 125 3.57 20.48 6.85
C LEU A 125 4.27 20.35 5.50
N MET A 126 3.49 20.35 4.44
CA MET A 126 3.97 20.44 3.07
C MET A 126 3.12 21.48 2.34
N ASP A 127 3.74 22.50 1.77
CA ASP A 127 3.05 23.66 1.14
C ASP A 127 2.04 24.35 2.08
N GLY A 128 2.35 24.40 3.39
CA GLY A 128 1.48 25.01 4.41
C GLY A 128 0.25 24.16 4.80
N GLN A 129 0.12 22.93 4.28
CA GLN A 129 -0.97 22.04 4.61
C GLN A 129 -0.47 20.83 5.43
N PRO A 130 -1.20 20.38 6.46
CA PRO A 130 -0.85 19.18 7.21
C PRO A 130 -0.84 17.95 6.30
N LYS A 131 0.26 17.20 6.29
CA LYS A 131 0.42 15.95 5.55
C LYS A 131 0.47 14.77 6.51
N THR A 132 -0.68 14.16 6.73
CA THR A 132 -0.82 12.99 7.61
C THR A 132 -0.01 11.79 7.17
N ASP A 133 0.23 11.65 5.85
CA ASP A 133 1.02 10.56 5.26
C ASP A 133 2.49 10.59 5.72
N LEU A 134 2.99 11.75 6.13
CA LEU A 134 4.34 11.90 6.63
C LEU A 134 4.47 11.62 8.14
N LEU A 135 3.38 11.41 8.86
CA LEU A 135 3.40 11.18 10.30
C LEU A 135 4.14 9.89 10.66
N PHE A 136 3.90 8.80 9.94
CA PHE A 136 4.60 7.54 10.20
C PHE A 136 6.10 7.64 9.92
N PRO A 137 6.57 8.14 8.76
CA PRO A 137 7.98 8.43 8.55
C PRO A 137 8.61 9.31 9.65
N GLU A 138 7.92 10.38 10.05
CA GLU A 138 8.41 11.29 11.10
C GLU A 138 8.62 10.55 12.42
N ILE A 139 7.61 9.81 12.88
CA ILE A 139 7.69 9.05 14.11
C ILE A 139 8.72 7.92 14.01
N ALA A 140 8.75 7.16 12.93
CA ALA A 140 9.67 6.03 12.77
C ALA A 140 11.15 6.45 12.72
N LEU A 141 11.45 7.65 12.19
CA LEU A 141 12.81 8.11 11.96
C LEU A 141 13.31 9.10 13.00
N ASN A 142 12.44 9.98 13.53
CA ASN A 142 12.84 11.15 14.31
C ASN A 142 12.39 11.12 15.78
N SER A 143 11.45 10.24 16.17
CA SER A 143 10.91 10.22 17.54
C SER A 143 11.75 9.44 18.56
N GLY A 144 12.89 8.88 18.16
CA GLY A 144 13.75 8.12 19.07
C GLY A 144 13.26 6.73 19.44
N LEU A 145 12.32 6.15 18.68
CA LEU A 145 11.81 4.77 18.85
C LEU A 145 12.85 3.67 18.58
N GLY A 146 14.05 4.05 18.17
CA GLY A 146 15.19 3.17 18.02
C GLY A 146 15.59 2.89 16.57
N LEU A 147 16.89 2.64 16.39
CA LEU A 147 17.49 2.41 15.07
C LEU A 147 16.92 1.16 14.37
N THR A 148 16.49 0.18 15.15
CA THR A 148 15.89 -1.07 14.60
C THR A 148 14.60 -0.77 13.84
N LEU A 149 13.69 0.02 14.42
CA LEU A 149 12.45 0.40 13.77
C LEU A 149 12.72 1.23 12.51
N ALA A 150 13.57 2.25 12.63
CA ALA A 150 13.95 3.11 11.52
C ALA A 150 14.53 2.29 10.34
N SER A 151 15.43 1.34 10.64
CA SER A 151 16.06 0.49 9.62
C SER A 151 15.04 -0.42 8.92
N VAL A 152 14.18 -1.10 9.67
CA VAL A 152 13.15 -2.01 9.12
C VAL A 152 12.13 -1.22 8.31
N PHE A 153 11.73 -0.03 8.77
CA PHE A 153 10.83 0.87 8.05
C PHE A 153 11.43 1.30 6.70
N ILE A 154 12.68 1.78 6.68
CA ILE A 154 13.35 2.22 5.44
C ILE A 154 13.49 1.05 4.46
N LEU A 155 13.93 -0.11 4.94
CA LEU A 155 14.06 -1.31 4.09
C LEU A 155 12.71 -1.74 3.52
N GLY A 156 11.65 -1.70 4.34
CA GLY A 156 10.28 -1.97 3.90
C GLY A 156 9.80 -0.99 2.84
N LEU A 157 10.04 0.31 3.06
CA LEU A 157 9.66 1.37 2.12
C LEU A 157 10.38 1.24 0.77
N ILE A 158 11.70 1.02 0.80
CA ILE A 158 12.49 0.81 -0.43
C ILE A 158 12.02 -0.45 -1.17
N ALA A 159 11.80 -1.55 -0.45
CA ALA A 159 11.33 -2.79 -1.05
C ALA A 159 9.92 -2.65 -1.64
N ALA A 160 9.03 -1.89 -1.01
CA ALA A 160 7.68 -1.61 -1.50
C ALA A 160 7.72 -0.75 -2.76
N ALA A 161 8.49 0.33 -2.75
CA ALA A 161 8.65 1.22 -3.90
C ALA A 161 9.23 0.47 -5.12
N TYR A 162 10.28 -0.32 -4.92
CA TYR A 162 10.90 -1.11 -5.97
C TYR A 162 9.92 -2.14 -6.56
N SER A 163 9.20 -2.87 -5.73
CA SER A 163 8.24 -3.88 -6.17
C SER A 163 7.08 -3.27 -6.95
N SER A 164 6.57 -2.11 -6.52
CA SER A 164 5.49 -1.40 -7.22
C SER A 164 5.95 -0.89 -8.59
N ALA A 165 7.17 -0.33 -8.66
CA ALA A 165 7.75 0.14 -9.91
C ALA A 165 7.98 -1.02 -10.91
N ASP A 166 8.52 -2.15 -10.45
CA ASP A 166 8.75 -3.34 -11.27
C ASP A 166 7.44 -3.93 -11.81
N SER A 167 6.42 -4.02 -10.96
CA SER A 167 5.07 -4.48 -11.34
C SER A 167 4.45 -3.58 -12.41
N ALA A 168 4.44 -2.27 -12.20
CA ALA A 168 3.90 -1.30 -13.15
C ALA A 168 4.64 -1.36 -14.50
N LEU A 169 5.98 -1.42 -14.47
CA LEU A 169 6.79 -1.51 -15.68
C LEU A 169 6.54 -2.80 -16.47
N THR A 170 6.39 -3.92 -15.76
CA THR A 170 6.08 -5.21 -16.36
C THR A 170 4.69 -5.20 -17.00
N SER A 171 3.70 -4.64 -16.33
CA SER A 171 2.33 -4.53 -16.84
C SER A 171 2.25 -3.65 -18.08
N LEU A 172 2.88 -2.46 -18.05
CA LEU A 172 2.97 -1.56 -19.21
C LEU A 172 3.67 -2.21 -20.40
N THR A 173 4.79 -2.91 -20.14
CA THR A 173 5.51 -3.64 -21.18
C THR A 173 4.64 -4.71 -21.79
N THR A 174 3.90 -5.47 -20.98
CA THR A 174 3.05 -6.55 -21.45
C THR A 174 1.89 -6.03 -22.28
N SER A 175 1.15 -5.03 -21.78
CA SER A 175 0.04 -4.42 -22.53
C SER A 175 0.52 -3.85 -23.85
N PHE A 176 1.62 -3.12 -23.87
CA PHE A 176 2.18 -2.58 -25.12
C PHE A 176 2.57 -3.68 -26.12
N CYS A 177 3.19 -4.74 -25.64
CA CYS A 177 3.61 -5.87 -26.48
C CYS A 177 2.43 -6.67 -27.01
N VAL A 178 1.37 -6.87 -26.22
CA VAL A 178 0.21 -7.70 -26.60
C VAL A 178 -0.77 -6.87 -27.41
N ASP A 179 -1.14 -5.68 -26.92
CA ASP A 179 -2.27 -4.93 -27.47
C ASP A 179 -1.86 -4.04 -28.64
N ILE A 180 -0.62 -3.51 -28.64
CA ILE A 180 -0.17 -2.58 -29.69
C ILE A 180 0.73 -3.28 -30.72
N LEU A 181 1.74 -4.05 -30.27
CA LEU A 181 2.67 -4.68 -31.18
C LEU A 181 2.19 -6.03 -31.73
N ASP A 182 1.17 -6.64 -31.13
CA ASP A 182 0.64 -7.97 -31.47
C ASP A 182 1.75 -9.02 -31.64
N LEU A 183 2.39 -9.36 -30.52
CA LEU A 183 3.55 -10.26 -30.49
C LEU A 183 3.27 -11.63 -31.14
N ASN A 184 2.01 -12.03 -31.33
CA ASN A 184 1.66 -13.30 -31.95
C ASN A 184 2.13 -13.41 -33.42
N LYS A 185 2.38 -12.27 -34.07
CA LYS A 185 2.86 -12.19 -35.46
C LYS A 185 4.36 -12.48 -35.62
N TYR A 186 5.12 -12.55 -34.51
CA TYR A 186 6.57 -12.66 -34.55
C TYR A 186 7.06 -14.04 -34.15
N SER A 187 8.28 -14.40 -34.60
CA SER A 187 8.97 -15.63 -34.17
C SER A 187 9.31 -15.59 -32.68
N ASP A 188 9.50 -16.74 -32.03
CA ASP A 188 9.78 -16.78 -30.59
C ASP A 188 11.11 -16.10 -30.21
N ALA A 189 12.10 -16.10 -31.11
CA ALA A 189 13.34 -15.38 -30.94
C ALA A 189 13.11 -13.86 -30.97
N ASP A 190 12.32 -13.38 -31.93
CA ASP A 190 11.99 -11.96 -32.07
C ASP A 190 11.10 -11.47 -30.93
N LYS A 191 10.11 -12.26 -30.48
CA LYS A 191 9.27 -11.93 -29.31
C LYS A 191 10.12 -11.56 -28.08
N LYS A 192 11.17 -12.36 -27.81
CA LYS A 192 12.04 -12.12 -26.67
C LYS A 192 12.84 -10.81 -26.80
N ARG A 193 13.32 -10.53 -28.02
CA ARG A 193 14.05 -9.31 -28.34
C ARG A 193 13.16 -8.08 -28.25
N ILE A 194 11.99 -8.12 -28.87
CA ILE A 194 11.00 -7.03 -28.88
C ILE A 194 10.57 -6.72 -27.45
N ARG A 195 10.21 -7.74 -26.67
CA ARG A 195 9.82 -7.55 -25.25
C ARG A 195 10.91 -6.84 -24.43
N LYS A 196 12.18 -7.24 -24.61
CA LYS A 196 13.31 -6.60 -23.94
C LYS A 196 13.49 -5.14 -24.36
N GLN A 197 13.39 -4.84 -25.65
CA GLN A 197 13.49 -3.48 -26.17
C GLN A 197 12.33 -2.60 -25.68
N THR A 198 11.11 -3.12 -25.70
CA THR A 198 9.92 -2.43 -25.17
C THR A 198 10.07 -2.14 -23.67
N HIS A 199 10.56 -3.10 -22.90
CA HIS A 199 10.78 -2.94 -21.46
C HIS A 199 11.79 -1.82 -21.16
N ILE A 200 12.89 -1.76 -21.90
CA ILE A 200 13.89 -0.67 -21.80
C ILE A 200 13.25 0.67 -22.21
N GLY A 201 12.51 0.70 -23.31
CA GLY A 201 11.83 1.91 -23.77
C GLY A 201 10.81 2.44 -22.75
N MET A 202 10.00 1.57 -22.15
CA MET A 202 9.06 1.93 -21.09
C MET A 202 9.78 2.41 -19.82
N SER A 203 10.92 1.81 -19.46
CA SER A 203 11.74 2.28 -18.34
C SER A 203 12.22 3.71 -18.55
N VAL A 204 12.74 4.01 -19.73
CA VAL A 204 13.20 5.37 -20.09
C VAL A 204 12.02 6.35 -20.07
N LEU A 205 10.87 5.97 -20.64
CA LEU A 205 9.68 6.79 -20.64
C LEU A 205 9.21 7.13 -19.22
N LEU A 206 9.15 6.14 -18.33
CA LEU A 206 8.78 6.36 -16.92
C LEU A 206 9.76 7.30 -16.22
N ILE A 207 11.06 7.16 -16.44
CA ILE A 207 12.07 8.07 -15.88
C ILE A 207 11.82 9.51 -16.36
N LEU A 208 11.58 9.70 -17.66
CA LEU A 208 11.30 11.02 -18.22
C LEU A 208 10.00 11.62 -17.63
N VAL A 209 8.95 10.82 -17.47
CA VAL A 209 7.71 11.25 -16.83
C VAL A 209 7.97 11.69 -15.40
N ILE A 210 8.68 10.89 -14.60
CA ILE A 210 9.02 11.23 -13.21
C ILE A 210 9.80 12.55 -13.14
N ILE A 211 10.77 12.75 -14.03
CA ILE A 211 11.56 14.00 -14.07
C ILE A 211 10.66 15.19 -14.43
N ALA A 212 9.77 15.02 -15.41
CA ALA A 212 8.86 16.09 -15.87
C ALA A 212 7.84 16.51 -14.79
N PHE A 213 7.38 15.57 -13.95
CA PHE A 213 6.39 15.83 -12.89
C PHE A 213 7.01 16.05 -11.51
N LYS A 214 8.34 16.14 -11.41
CA LYS A 214 9.04 16.41 -10.14
C LYS A 214 8.90 17.86 -9.67
N HIS A 215 8.39 18.77 -10.50
CA HIS A 215 8.27 20.22 -10.23
C HIS A 215 6.84 20.65 -10.02
#